data_161626c2c601c20804cc3f3ec0ca3626
#
_entry.id   161626c2c601c20804cc3f3ec0ca3626
#
_cell.length_a   1.000
_cell.length_b   1.000
_cell.length_c   1.000
_cell.angle_alpha   90.00
_cell.angle_beta   90.00
_cell.angle_gamma   90.00
#
_symmetry.space_group_name_H-M   'P 1'
#
loop_
_entity.id
_entity.type
_entity.pdbx_description
1 polymer ?
#
loop_
_entity_poly.entity_id
_entity_poly.type
_entity_poly.pdbx_seq_one_letter_code
_entity_poly.pdbx_strand_id
1 'polypeptide(L)'
;MAQTIQPDQLPSAINGILKDYSKLVDADVEELVEKVGKDAAKKVRANIRSSGIGGSGAYAKSITSRKLNGGAHRYARTVYSKAPHYRLTHLLEFGHAKVNGGRTRAFPHWSQAEREAVEAFEKGLKEKLQK
;
A
#
# COMPACT_ATOMS: atom_id res chain seq x y z
N MET A 1 23.87 5.71 29.26
CA MET A 1 25.29 5.59 29.65
C MET A 1 26.17 6.17 28.52
N ALA A 2 26.97 7.17 28.84
CA ALA A 2 27.83 7.79 27.83
C ALA A 2 28.98 6.87 27.45
N GLN A 3 29.18 6.65 26.17
CA GLN A 3 30.36 5.92 25.68
C GLN A 3 31.51 6.90 25.45
N THR A 4 32.68 6.51 25.90
CA THR A 4 33.91 7.26 25.62
C THR A 4 34.59 6.65 24.39
N ILE A 5 34.79 7.45 23.36
CA ILE A 5 35.48 7.03 22.14
C ILE A 5 36.65 7.95 21.86
N GLN A 6 37.67 7.40 21.23
CA GLN A 6 38.84 8.17 20.80
C GLN A 6 38.48 8.93 19.49
N PRO A 7 39.12 10.08 19.23
CA PRO A 7 38.79 10.85 18.02
C PRO A 7 38.96 10.09 16.70
N ASP A 8 39.91 9.17 16.63
CA ASP A 8 40.11 8.35 15.42
C ASP A 8 39.04 7.29 15.23
N GLN A 9 38.27 6.98 16.29
CA GLN A 9 37.16 6.00 16.27
C GLN A 9 35.81 6.66 16.01
N LEU A 10 35.73 7.98 16.00
CA LEU A 10 34.47 8.71 15.87
C LEU A 10 33.70 8.41 14.57
N PRO A 11 34.32 8.36 13.39
CA PRO A 11 33.59 8.02 12.17
C PRO A 11 32.94 6.63 12.22
N SER A 12 33.64 5.62 12.76
CA SER A 12 33.12 4.27 12.90
C SER A 12 31.95 4.22 13.89
N ALA A 13 32.06 4.96 15.01
CA ALA A 13 31.00 5.02 16.00
C ALA A 13 29.74 5.68 15.44
N ILE A 14 29.88 6.79 14.71
CA ILE A 14 28.78 7.47 14.06
C ILE A 14 28.11 6.56 13.03
N ASN A 15 28.90 5.90 12.19
CA ASN A 15 28.37 4.97 11.19
C ASN A 15 27.60 3.82 11.84
N GLY A 16 28.06 3.29 12.97
CA GLY A 16 27.37 2.26 13.72
C GLY A 16 26.00 2.72 14.22
N ILE A 17 25.94 3.93 14.79
CA ILE A 17 24.69 4.52 15.29
C ILE A 17 23.70 4.73 14.14
N LEU A 18 24.15 5.30 13.02
CA LEU A 18 23.30 5.53 11.84
C LEU A 18 22.78 4.23 11.25
N LYS A 19 23.60 3.19 11.23
CA LYS A 19 23.21 1.88 10.73
C LYS A 19 22.13 1.26 11.61
N ASP A 20 22.26 1.33 12.93
CA ASP A 20 21.28 0.81 13.86
C ASP A 20 19.96 1.58 13.76
N TYR A 21 20.02 2.91 13.65
CA TYR A 21 18.84 3.75 13.45
C TYR A 21 18.13 3.40 12.14
N SER A 22 18.88 3.24 11.06
CA SER A 22 18.34 2.85 9.76
C SER A 22 17.59 1.52 9.82
N LYS A 23 18.11 0.53 10.53
CA LYS A 23 17.44 -0.76 10.70
C LYS A 23 16.08 -0.62 11.41
N LEU A 24 16.03 0.23 12.45
CA LEU A 24 14.78 0.47 13.18
C LEU A 24 13.74 1.15 12.29
N VAL A 25 14.15 2.17 11.53
CA VAL A 25 13.27 2.88 10.60
C VAL A 25 12.78 1.95 9.51
N ASP A 26 13.66 1.12 8.94
CA ASP A 26 13.32 0.15 7.91
C ASP A 26 12.26 -0.85 8.41
N ALA A 27 12.43 -1.38 9.62
CA ALA A 27 11.47 -2.31 10.19
C ALA A 27 10.09 -1.66 10.40
N ASP A 28 10.06 -0.43 10.89
CA ASP A 28 8.82 0.32 11.10
C ASP A 28 8.11 0.63 9.78
N VAL A 29 8.86 1.05 8.76
CA VAL A 29 8.30 1.37 7.44
C VAL A 29 7.76 0.10 6.77
N GLU A 30 8.51 -1.00 6.83
CA GLU A 30 8.07 -2.28 6.24
C GLU A 30 6.76 -2.76 6.87
N GLU A 31 6.66 -2.72 8.19
CA GLU A 31 5.44 -3.08 8.91
C GLU A 31 4.25 -2.21 8.51
N LEU A 32 4.48 -0.89 8.40
CA LEU A 32 3.44 0.06 8.02
C LEU A 32 2.96 -0.17 6.59
N VAL A 33 3.88 -0.37 5.65
CA VAL A 33 3.55 -0.66 4.24
C VAL A 33 2.72 -1.93 4.14
N GLU A 34 3.09 -2.97 4.87
CA GLU A 34 2.33 -4.22 4.89
C GLU A 34 0.91 -4.02 5.41
N LYS A 35 0.77 -3.34 6.53
CA LYS A 35 -0.53 -3.07 7.15
C LYS A 35 -1.43 -2.24 6.24
N VAL A 36 -0.91 -1.12 5.72
CA VAL A 36 -1.68 -0.23 4.84
C VAL A 36 -2.07 -0.94 3.55
N GLY A 37 -1.17 -1.73 2.97
CA GLY A 37 -1.48 -2.50 1.76
C GLY A 37 -2.57 -3.53 1.97
N LYS A 38 -2.53 -4.27 3.06
CA LYS A 38 -3.56 -5.25 3.39
C LYS A 38 -4.91 -4.58 3.68
N ASP A 39 -4.89 -3.46 4.41
CA ASP A 39 -6.11 -2.70 4.71
C ASP A 39 -6.70 -2.09 3.43
N ALA A 40 -5.88 -1.62 2.51
CA ALA A 40 -6.34 -1.12 1.21
C ALA A 40 -7.04 -2.21 0.41
N ALA A 41 -6.49 -3.41 0.38
CA ALA A 41 -7.13 -4.54 -0.30
C ALA A 41 -8.51 -4.86 0.29
N LYS A 42 -8.61 -4.86 1.63
CA LYS A 42 -9.89 -5.06 2.32
C LYS A 42 -10.89 -3.96 1.97
N LYS A 43 -10.43 -2.71 1.90
CA LYS A 43 -11.30 -1.58 1.57
C LYS A 43 -11.82 -1.65 0.14
N VAL A 44 -10.97 -2.02 -0.81
CA VAL A 44 -11.41 -2.24 -2.20
C VAL A 44 -12.47 -3.33 -2.26
N ARG A 45 -12.25 -4.46 -1.59
CA ARG A 45 -13.25 -5.54 -1.55
C ARG A 45 -14.57 -5.08 -0.94
N ALA A 46 -14.52 -4.32 0.15
CA ALA A 46 -15.72 -3.77 0.79
C ALA A 46 -16.46 -2.80 -0.12
N ASN A 47 -15.71 -1.94 -0.84
CA ASN A 47 -16.28 -0.98 -1.79
C ASN A 47 -16.98 -1.71 -2.95
N ILE A 48 -16.39 -2.79 -3.45
CA ILE A 48 -17.00 -3.61 -4.50
C ILE A 48 -18.35 -4.17 -4.02
N ARG A 49 -18.37 -4.73 -2.82
CA ARG A 49 -19.59 -5.33 -2.26
C ARG A 49 -20.69 -4.30 -2.01
N SER A 50 -20.33 -3.08 -1.60
CA SER A 50 -21.30 -2.03 -1.27
C SER A 50 -21.73 -1.19 -2.47
N SER A 51 -21.00 -1.24 -3.60
CA SER A 51 -21.25 -0.37 -4.74
C SER A 51 -22.32 -0.87 -5.70
N GLY A 52 -22.83 -2.08 -5.49
CA GLY A 52 -23.81 -2.67 -6.39
C GLY A 52 -23.20 -3.36 -7.61
N ILE A 53 -21.89 -3.57 -7.63
CA ILE A 53 -21.26 -4.39 -8.66
C ILE A 53 -21.74 -5.82 -8.48
N GLY A 54 -22.53 -6.29 -9.46
CA GLY A 54 -23.19 -7.60 -9.40
C GLY A 54 -22.24 -8.77 -9.68
N GLY A 55 -22.80 -9.97 -9.65
CA GLY A 55 -22.11 -11.21 -9.98
C GLY A 55 -21.92 -12.13 -8.79
N SER A 56 -21.08 -13.15 -8.98
CA SER A 56 -20.85 -14.22 -7.99
C SER A 56 -19.95 -13.81 -6.82
N GLY A 57 -19.42 -12.59 -6.82
CA GLY A 57 -18.44 -12.17 -5.84
C GLY A 57 -17.01 -12.53 -6.23
N ALA A 58 -16.81 -13.15 -7.40
CA ALA A 58 -15.48 -13.56 -7.87
C ALA A 58 -14.54 -12.37 -8.05
N TYR A 59 -15.06 -11.25 -8.55
CA TYR A 59 -14.23 -10.05 -8.71
C TYR A 59 -13.72 -9.54 -7.36
N ALA A 60 -14.59 -9.42 -6.36
CA ALA A 60 -14.17 -9.00 -5.01
C ALA A 60 -13.11 -9.95 -4.44
N LYS A 61 -13.30 -11.26 -4.63
CA LYS A 61 -12.32 -12.26 -4.17
C LYS A 61 -10.99 -12.18 -4.92
N SER A 62 -10.98 -11.63 -6.14
CA SER A 62 -9.76 -11.48 -6.93
C SER A 62 -8.81 -10.40 -6.40
N ILE A 63 -9.31 -9.51 -5.55
CA ILE A 63 -8.51 -8.40 -5.01
C ILE A 63 -7.57 -8.93 -3.94
N THR A 64 -6.29 -8.66 -4.12
CA THR A 64 -5.25 -9.11 -3.20
C THR A 64 -4.09 -8.11 -3.16
N SER A 65 -3.17 -8.32 -2.27
CA SER A 65 -1.95 -7.51 -2.20
C SER A 65 -0.73 -8.42 -2.15
N ARG A 66 0.39 -7.93 -2.67
CA ARG A 66 1.66 -8.65 -2.57
C ARG A 66 2.80 -7.68 -2.33
N LYS A 67 3.85 -8.18 -1.67
CA LYS A 67 5.08 -7.43 -1.48
C LYS A 67 5.83 -7.34 -2.80
N LEU A 68 6.35 -6.14 -3.09
CA LEU A 68 7.22 -5.95 -4.24
C LEU A 68 8.67 -5.95 -3.78
N ASN A 69 9.53 -6.63 -4.53
CA ASN A 69 10.96 -6.64 -4.27
C ASN A 69 11.58 -5.39 -4.91
N GLY A 70 11.88 -4.38 -4.09
CA GLY A 70 12.38 -3.10 -4.56
C GLY A 70 13.84 -2.80 -4.24
N GLY A 71 14.57 -3.78 -3.71
CA GLY A 71 15.96 -3.58 -3.27
C GLY A 71 16.04 -3.06 -1.84
N ALA A 72 17.28 -2.72 -1.40
CA ALA A 72 17.52 -2.24 -0.04
C ALA A 72 16.79 -0.92 0.22
N HIS A 73 16.16 -0.81 1.38
CA HIS A 73 15.43 0.39 1.83
C HIS A 73 14.24 0.78 0.95
N ARG A 74 13.77 -0.13 0.10
CA ARG A 74 12.57 0.08 -0.70
C ARG A 74 11.48 -0.89 -0.26
N TYR A 75 10.44 -0.36 0.37
CA TYR A 75 9.32 -1.14 0.86
C TYR A 75 8.08 -0.74 0.08
N ALA A 76 7.54 -1.68 -0.66
CA ALA A 76 6.36 -1.45 -1.49
C ALA A 76 5.47 -2.69 -1.50
N ARG A 77 4.17 -2.47 -1.56
CA ARG A 77 3.17 -3.49 -1.81
C ARG A 77 2.27 -3.00 -2.92
N THR A 78 1.80 -3.93 -3.74
CA THR A 78 0.78 -3.62 -4.73
C THR A 78 -0.53 -4.28 -4.35
N VAL A 79 -1.62 -3.55 -4.55
CA VAL A 79 -2.98 -4.07 -4.45
C VAL A 79 -3.49 -4.21 -5.87
N TYR A 80 -3.97 -5.39 -6.21
CA TYR A 80 -4.34 -5.69 -7.60
C TYR A 80 -5.47 -6.72 -7.65
N SER A 81 -6.06 -6.87 -8.82
CA SER A 81 -7.02 -7.92 -9.12
C SER A 81 -6.31 -9.04 -9.86
N LYS A 82 -6.49 -10.28 -9.40
CA LYS A 82 -5.90 -11.45 -10.06
C LYS A 82 -6.57 -11.72 -11.40
N ALA A 83 -5.83 -12.31 -12.34
CA ALA A 83 -6.40 -12.78 -13.59
C ALA A 83 -7.49 -13.85 -13.34
N PRO A 84 -8.56 -13.91 -14.15
CA PRO A 84 -8.82 -13.05 -15.32
C PRO A 84 -9.54 -11.75 -15.00
N HIS A 85 -9.90 -11.50 -13.75
CA HIS A 85 -10.79 -10.41 -13.35
C HIS A 85 -10.15 -9.03 -13.40
N TYR A 86 -8.82 -8.94 -13.50
CA TYR A 86 -8.12 -7.65 -13.60
C TYR A 86 -8.59 -6.79 -14.76
N ARG A 87 -9.11 -7.42 -15.81
CA ARG A 87 -9.64 -6.72 -17.00
C ARG A 87 -10.86 -5.88 -16.71
N LEU A 88 -11.58 -6.20 -15.63
CA LEU A 88 -12.79 -5.49 -15.23
C LEU A 88 -12.49 -4.22 -14.44
N THR A 89 -11.28 -4.08 -13.91
CA THR A 89 -10.93 -3.05 -12.94
C THR A 89 -11.24 -1.65 -13.44
N HIS A 90 -10.66 -1.20 -14.55
CA HIS A 90 -10.92 0.15 -15.05
C HIS A 90 -12.24 0.31 -15.79
N LEU A 91 -12.78 -0.77 -16.36
CA LEU A 91 -14.11 -0.72 -16.98
C LEU A 91 -15.16 -0.42 -15.92
N LEU A 92 -15.04 -1.00 -14.73
CA LEU A 92 -15.95 -0.74 -13.63
C LEU A 92 -15.68 0.59 -12.94
N GLU A 93 -14.41 0.94 -12.75
CA GLU A 93 -14.03 2.18 -12.05
C GLU A 93 -14.52 3.43 -12.79
N PHE A 94 -14.33 3.48 -14.10
CA PHE A 94 -14.62 4.68 -14.93
C PHE A 94 -15.82 4.53 -15.87
N GLY A 95 -16.41 3.34 -15.94
CA GLY A 95 -17.39 3.03 -16.98
C GLY A 95 -16.71 2.86 -18.33
N HIS A 96 -17.46 2.47 -19.35
CA HIS A 96 -16.95 2.27 -20.71
C HIS A 96 -18.04 2.54 -21.75
N ALA A 97 -17.62 2.77 -23.00
CA ALA A 97 -18.53 2.97 -24.10
C ALA A 97 -19.27 1.67 -24.44
N LYS A 98 -20.57 1.77 -24.69
CA LYS A 98 -21.39 0.65 -25.15
C LYS A 98 -21.34 0.52 -26.67
N VAL A 99 -21.47 -0.71 -27.18
CA VAL A 99 -21.50 -0.98 -28.62
C VAL A 99 -22.63 -0.22 -29.33
N ASN A 100 -23.78 -0.10 -28.66
CA ASN A 100 -24.99 0.55 -29.22
C ASN A 100 -25.11 2.02 -28.87
N GLY A 101 -24.02 2.66 -28.44
CA GLY A 101 -24.00 4.08 -28.05
C GLY A 101 -24.18 4.25 -26.52
N GLY A 102 -23.75 5.41 -26.02
CA GLY A 102 -23.78 5.72 -24.60
C GLY A 102 -22.65 5.06 -23.83
N ARG A 103 -22.67 5.23 -22.52
CA ARG A 103 -21.66 4.68 -21.62
C ARG A 103 -22.32 3.90 -20.49
N THR A 104 -21.61 2.90 -19.96
CA THR A 104 -22.02 2.22 -18.75
C THR A 104 -21.81 3.13 -17.54
N ARG A 105 -22.54 2.87 -16.46
CA ARG A 105 -22.35 3.55 -15.20
C ARG A 105 -20.97 3.21 -14.62
N ALA A 106 -20.28 4.22 -14.07
CA ALA A 106 -19.06 4.01 -13.30
C ALA A 106 -19.40 3.52 -11.90
N PHE A 107 -18.56 2.61 -11.39
CA PHE A 107 -18.62 2.13 -10.00
C PHE A 107 -17.26 2.34 -9.35
N PRO A 108 -16.94 3.58 -8.92
CA PRO A 108 -15.65 3.84 -8.29
C PRO A 108 -15.48 3.01 -7.02
N HIS A 109 -14.40 2.24 -6.95
CA HIS A 109 -14.11 1.38 -5.80
C HIS A 109 -12.63 1.38 -5.44
N TRP A 110 -11.77 1.92 -6.31
CA TRP A 110 -10.33 2.04 -6.06
C TRP A 110 -9.94 3.43 -5.55
N SER A 111 -10.51 4.50 -6.10
CA SER A 111 -10.07 5.88 -5.82
C SER A 111 -10.19 6.25 -4.33
N GLN A 112 -11.29 5.87 -3.69
CA GLN A 112 -11.48 6.13 -2.27
C GLN A 112 -10.49 5.32 -1.43
N ALA A 113 -10.30 4.04 -1.76
CA ALA A 113 -9.37 3.18 -1.06
C ALA A 113 -7.93 3.70 -1.17
N GLU A 114 -7.55 4.21 -2.35
CA GLU A 114 -6.24 4.82 -2.57
C GLU A 114 -6.04 6.03 -1.68
N ARG A 115 -7.00 6.95 -1.65
CA ARG A 115 -6.90 8.15 -0.78
C ARG A 115 -6.78 7.78 0.69
N GLU A 116 -7.59 6.85 1.16
CA GLU A 116 -7.54 6.39 2.54
C GLU A 116 -6.22 5.71 2.87
N ALA A 117 -5.66 4.95 1.92
CA ALA A 117 -4.37 4.30 2.10
C ALA A 117 -3.24 5.32 2.21
N VAL A 118 -3.24 6.36 1.36
CA VAL A 118 -2.24 7.43 1.42
C VAL A 118 -2.32 8.17 2.75
N GLU A 119 -3.51 8.53 3.19
CA GLU A 119 -3.71 9.20 4.49
C GLU A 119 -3.26 8.33 5.66
N ALA A 120 -3.62 7.05 5.64
CA ALA A 120 -3.22 6.11 6.68
C ALA A 120 -1.71 5.92 6.73
N PHE A 121 -1.07 5.87 5.57
CA PHE A 121 0.39 5.74 5.48
C PHE A 121 1.09 6.98 6.03
N GLU A 122 0.66 8.17 5.63
CA GLU A 122 1.24 9.43 6.12
C GLU A 122 1.08 9.57 7.63
N LYS A 123 -0.10 9.28 8.15
CA LYS A 123 -0.36 9.34 9.58
C LYS A 123 0.48 8.33 10.35
N GLY A 124 0.51 7.09 9.88
CA GLY A 124 1.29 6.03 10.52
C GLY A 124 2.78 6.32 10.51
N LEU A 125 3.29 6.89 9.41
CA LEU A 125 4.69 7.25 9.28
C LEU A 125 5.07 8.34 10.29
N LYS A 126 4.24 9.38 10.42
CA LYS A 126 4.46 10.44 11.42
C LYS A 126 4.47 9.88 12.83
N GLU A 127 3.54 9.01 13.16
CA GLU A 127 3.47 8.39 14.50
C GLU A 127 4.72 7.57 14.82
N LYS A 128 5.22 6.81 13.85
CA LYS A 128 6.40 5.97 14.05
C LYS A 128 7.69 6.79 14.14
N LEU A 129 7.81 7.86 13.39
CA LEU A 129 9.01 8.68 13.37
C LEU A 129 9.09 9.69 14.52
N GLN A 130 7.99 9.95 15.21
CA GLN A 130 7.93 10.91 16.33
C GLN A 130 8.15 10.25 17.70
N LYS A 131 8.43 8.96 17.71
CA LYS A 131 8.71 8.26 18.96
C LYS A 131 10.07 8.62 19.55
#